data_698c12cd792a63e1efa4021b7e999236
#
_entry.id   698c12cd792a63e1efa4021b7e999236
#
_cell.length_a   1.000
_cell.length_b   1.000
_cell.length_c   1.000
_cell.angle_alpha   90.00
_cell.angle_beta   90.00
_cell.angle_gamma   90.00
#
_symmetry.space_group_name_H-M   'P 1'
#
loop_
_entity.id
_entity.type
_entity.pdbx_description
1 polymer ?
#
loop_
_entity_poly.entity_id
_entity_poly.type
_entity_poly.pdbx_seq_one_letter_code
_entity_poly.pdbx_strand_id
1 'polypeptide(L)'
;MKHHLHPIAVHTPNGVLPVALVFLALAMVFGWSGFETAAFFNLVFVLLTMPFVIATGVIAWQDRYKGAMTKIFGLKIGASIVVCATLLALVVWRLVDPEVASSAGRWTYLVICLVSVAGAGLAGHMGGKLVFGGRD
;
A
#
# COMPACT_ATOMS: atom_id res chain seq x y z
N MET A 1 -20.00 13.68 4.99
CA MET A 1 -19.60 12.33 5.47
C MET A 1 -18.82 11.53 4.43
N LYS A 2 -19.33 11.45 3.20
CA LYS A 2 -18.63 10.71 2.13
C LYS A 2 -17.23 11.23 1.85
N HIS A 3 -17.02 12.54 2.00
CA HIS A 3 -15.73 13.18 1.67
C HIS A 3 -14.61 12.84 2.64
N HIS A 4 -14.93 12.28 3.80
CA HIS A 4 -13.94 11.95 4.83
C HIS A 4 -13.56 10.47 4.83
N LEU A 5 -14.34 9.62 4.14
CA LEU A 5 -14.10 8.17 4.16
C LEU A 5 -12.79 7.78 3.48
N HIS A 6 -12.50 8.38 2.32
CA HIS A 6 -11.28 8.04 1.59
C HIS A 6 -10.01 8.46 2.34
N PRO A 7 -9.90 9.71 2.87
CA PRO A 7 -8.74 10.07 3.69
C PRO A 7 -8.56 9.15 4.91
N ILE A 8 -9.66 8.75 5.54
CA ILE A 8 -9.60 7.81 6.67
C ILE A 8 -9.09 6.44 6.19
N ALA A 9 -9.63 5.96 5.09
CA ALA A 9 -9.27 4.64 4.56
C ALA A 9 -7.79 4.55 4.16
N VAL A 10 -7.21 5.61 3.58
CA VAL A 10 -5.81 5.59 3.14
C VAL A 10 -4.82 5.59 4.31
N HIS A 11 -5.25 5.89 5.52
CA HIS A 11 -4.38 5.76 6.69
C HIS A 11 -3.94 4.30 6.91
N THR A 12 -4.75 3.33 6.51
CA THR A 12 -4.40 1.92 6.67
C THR A 12 -3.14 1.56 5.89
N PRO A 13 -3.07 1.70 4.54
CA PRO A 13 -1.83 1.37 3.86
C PRO A 13 -0.68 2.28 4.25
N ASN A 14 -0.93 3.57 4.48
CA ASN A 14 0.14 4.50 4.81
C ASN A 14 0.69 4.31 6.23
N GLY A 15 -0.10 3.76 7.14
CA GLY A 15 0.34 3.47 8.50
C GLY A 15 0.88 2.06 8.66
N VAL A 16 0.23 1.07 8.06
CA VAL A 16 0.55 -0.34 8.29
C VAL A 16 1.71 -0.82 7.41
N LEU A 17 1.81 -0.37 6.15
CA LEU A 17 2.87 -0.81 5.25
C LEU A 17 4.28 -0.49 5.75
N PRO A 18 4.59 0.73 6.24
CA PRO A 18 5.91 0.99 6.81
C PRO A 18 6.22 0.10 8.01
N VAL A 19 5.22 -0.22 8.84
CA VAL A 19 5.38 -1.12 9.98
C VAL A 19 5.70 -2.53 9.48
N ALA A 20 5.00 -3.01 8.46
CA ALA A 20 5.27 -4.31 7.84
C ALA A 20 6.69 -4.37 7.29
N LEU A 21 7.15 -3.31 6.64
CA LEU A 21 8.51 -3.22 6.12
C LEU A 21 9.55 -3.32 7.23
N VAL A 22 9.33 -2.61 8.34
CA VAL A 22 10.23 -2.66 9.50
C VAL A 22 10.28 -4.07 10.07
N PHE A 23 9.14 -4.72 10.26
CA PHE A 23 9.09 -6.10 10.75
C PHE A 23 9.80 -7.06 9.81
N LEU A 24 9.61 -6.90 8.51
CA LEU A 24 10.29 -7.75 7.51
C LEU A 24 11.80 -7.55 7.57
N ALA A 25 12.26 -6.31 7.64
CA ALA A 25 13.68 -5.99 7.72
C ALA A 25 14.30 -6.58 9.00
N LEU A 26 13.62 -6.45 10.15
CA LEU A 26 14.07 -7.02 11.41
C LEU A 26 14.14 -8.55 11.33
N ALA A 27 13.16 -9.18 10.70
CA ALA A 27 13.15 -10.62 10.51
C ALA A 27 14.35 -11.08 9.67
N MET A 28 14.67 -10.34 8.62
CA MET A 28 15.77 -10.69 7.73
C MET A 28 17.14 -10.47 8.38
N VAL A 29 17.29 -9.39 9.17
CA VAL A 29 18.56 -9.06 9.83
C VAL A 29 18.83 -10.00 11.01
N PHE A 30 17.81 -10.26 11.84
CA PHE A 30 17.98 -11.03 13.08
C PHE A 30 17.51 -12.47 12.97
N GLY A 31 16.90 -12.87 11.86
CA GLY A 31 16.39 -14.22 11.67
C GLY A 31 15.19 -14.56 12.54
N TRP A 32 14.43 -13.56 13.00
CA TRP A 32 13.28 -13.77 13.89
C TRP A 32 12.01 -14.04 13.09
N SER A 33 11.58 -15.30 13.12
CA SER A 33 10.39 -15.74 12.36
C SER A 33 9.09 -15.06 12.82
N GLY A 34 9.01 -14.67 14.10
CA GLY A 34 7.85 -13.94 14.60
C GLY A 34 7.64 -12.60 13.92
N PHE A 35 8.71 -11.87 13.63
CA PHE A 35 8.62 -10.61 12.90
C PHE A 35 8.23 -10.82 11.45
N GLU A 36 8.69 -11.90 10.82
CA GLU A 36 8.29 -12.24 9.45
C GLU A 36 6.78 -12.54 9.39
N THR A 37 6.28 -13.30 10.33
CA THR A 37 4.84 -13.61 10.43
C THR A 37 4.03 -12.34 10.66
N ALA A 38 4.50 -11.45 11.52
CA ALA A 38 3.86 -10.16 11.75
C ALA A 38 3.82 -9.31 10.48
N ALA A 39 4.92 -9.26 9.74
CA ALA A 39 4.97 -8.56 8.46
C ALA A 39 3.95 -9.12 7.48
N PHE A 40 3.88 -10.44 7.37
CA PHE A 40 2.93 -11.11 6.48
C PHE A 40 1.48 -10.77 6.84
N PHE A 41 1.11 -10.83 8.11
CA PHE A 41 -0.25 -10.50 8.53
C PHE A 41 -0.58 -9.03 8.24
N ASN A 42 0.38 -8.13 8.43
CA ASN A 42 0.19 -6.73 8.09
C ASN A 42 -0.03 -6.53 6.58
N LEU A 43 0.73 -7.25 5.75
CA LEU A 43 0.55 -7.20 4.29
C LEU A 43 -0.82 -7.72 3.88
N VAL A 44 -1.26 -8.82 4.46
CA VAL A 44 -2.60 -9.38 4.18
C VAL A 44 -3.68 -8.40 4.59
N PHE A 45 -3.54 -7.81 5.78
CA PHE A 45 -4.51 -6.83 6.27
C PHE A 45 -4.65 -5.65 5.32
N VAL A 46 -3.52 -5.08 4.87
CA VAL A 46 -3.55 -3.96 3.93
C VAL A 46 -4.18 -4.39 2.60
N LEU A 47 -3.82 -5.57 2.10
CA LEU A 47 -4.40 -6.07 0.85
C LEU A 47 -5.93 -6.19 0.96
N LEU A 48 -6.43 -6.67 2.08
CA LEU A 48 -7.87 -6.79 2.31
C LEU A 48 -8.57 -5.42 2.40
N THR A 49 -7.85 -4.38 2.81
CA THR A 49 -8.42 -3.03 2.88
C THR A 49 -8.36 -2.28 1.56
N MET A 50 -7.52 -2.71 0.61
CA MET A 50 -7.33 -1.99 -0.65
C MET A 50 -8.61 -1.83 -1.48
N PRO A 51 -9.50 -2.84 -1.60
CA PRO A 51 -10.76 -2.63 -2.31
C PRO A 51 -11.59 -1.50 -1.69
N PHE A 52 -11.58 -1.39 -0.37
CA PHE A 52 -12.28 -0.32 0.34
C PHE A 52 -11.64 1.04 0.05
N VAL A 53 -10.31 1.10 0.06
CA VAL A 53 -9.56 2.33 -0.29
C VAL A 53 -9.88 2.76 -1.71
N ILE A 54 -9.88 1.82 -2.65
CA ILE A 54 -10.18 2.08 -4.05
C ILE A 54 -11.62 2.56 -4.21
N ALA A 55 -12.57 1.88 -3.58
CA ALA A 55 -13.98 2.23 -3.67
C ALA A 55 -14.24 3.64 -3.14
N THR A 56 -13.70 3.98 -1.95
CA THR A 56 -13.86 5.31 -1.39
C THR A 56 -13.15 6.37 -2.23
N GLY A 57 -12.03 6.02 -2.85
CA GLY A 57 -11.32 6.92 -3.76
C GLY A 57 -12.12 7.24 -5.01
N VAL A 58 -12.77 6.23 -5.60
CA VAL A 58 -13.62 6.41 -6.77
C VAL A 58 -14.84 7.27 -6.42
N ILE A 59 -15.47 7.02 -5.27
CA ILE A 59 -16.61 7.82 -4.81
C ILE A 59 -16.18 9.28 -4.62
N ALA A 60 -15.07 9.54 -3.96
CA ALA A 60 -14.56 10.88 -3.75
C ALA A 60 -14.23 11.59 -5.07
N TRP A 61 -13.68 10.85 -6.02
CA TRP A 61 -13.36 11.37 -7.35
C TRP A 61 -14.63 11.80 -8.08
N GLN A 62 -15.67 10.98 -8.07
CA GLN A 62 -16.94 11.32 -8.70
C GLN A 62 -17.66 12.45 -7.99
N ASP A 63 -17.72 12.41 -6.65
CA ASP A 63 -18.46 13.39 -5.87
C ASP A 63 -17.77 14.77 -5.82
N ARG A 64 -16.47 14.76 -5.60
CA ARG A 64 -15.69 15.98 -5.35
C ARG A 64 -15.19 16.63 -6.63
N TYR A 65 -14.76 15.81 -7.58
CA TYR A 65 -14.10 16.27 -8.80
C TYR A 65 -14.89 15.92 -10.05
N LYS A 66 -16.07 15.36 -9.89
CA LYS A 66 -17.02 15.04 -10.95
C LYS A 66 -16.40 14.22 -12.08
N GLY A 67 -15.51 13.31 -11.73
CA GLY A 67 -14.87 12.44 -12.69
C GLY A 67 -13.78 13.10 -13.54
N ALA A 68 -13.36 14.31 -13.18
CA ALA A 68 -12.30 14.99 -13.92
C ALA A 68 -10.97 14.27 -13.78
N MET A 69 -10.32 13.95 -14.91
CA MET A 69 -9.03 13.28 -14.92
C MET A 69 -7.92 14.31 -15.00
N THR A 70 -7.29 14.59 -13.86
CA THR A 70 -6.12 15.46 -13.79
C THR A 70 -4.85 14.62 -13.76
N LYS A 71 -3.70 15.26 -13.94
CA LYS A 71 -2.41 14.60 -13.84
C LYS A 71 -2.22 13.96 -12.46
N ILE A 72 -2.66 14.66 -11.40
CA ILE A 72 -2.55 14.15 -10.03
C ILE A 72 -3.39 12.88 -9.85
N PHE A 73 -4.61 12.86 -10.36
CA PHE A 73 -5.45 11.67 -10.30
C PHE A 73 -4.85 10.51 -11.08
N GLY A 74 -4.28 10.78 -12.26
CA GLY A 74 -3.61 9.76 -13.04
C GLY A 74 -2.45 9.13 -12.30
N LEU A 75 -1.61 9.94 -11.65
CA LEU A 75 -0.49 9.46 -10.84
C LEU A 75 -0.98 8.68 -9.63
N LYS A 76 -2.03 9.16 -8.97
CA LYS A 76 -2.60 8.50 -7.81
C LYS A 76 -3.17 7.13 -8.17
N ILE A 77 -3.90 7.04 -9.28
CA ILE A 77 -4.45 5.78 -9.77
C ILE A 77 -3.32 4.81 -10.10
N GLY A 78 -2.30 5.28 -10.81
CA GLY A 78 -1.13 4.46 -11.15
C GLY A 78 -0.42 3.94 -9.91
N ALA A 79 -0.20 4.81 -8.92
CA ALA A 79 0.42 4.41 -7.66
C ALA A 79 -0.42 3.37 -6.92
N SER A 80 -1.74 3.54 -6.91
CA SER A 80 -2.65 2.59 -6.27
C SER A 80 -2.61 1.22 -6.94
N ILE A 81 -2.54 1.19 -8.28
CA ILE A 81 -2.41 -0.05 -9.04
C ILE A 81 -1.10 -0.76 -8.67
N VAL A 82 0.01 -0.01 -8.59
CA VAL A 82 1.30 -0.56 -8.21
C VAL A 82 1.23 -1.15 -6.80
N VAL A 83 0.62 -0.44 -5.85
CA VAL A 83 0.46 -0.95 -4.48
C VAL A 83 -0.34 -2.25 -4.47
N CYS A 84 -1.47 -2.30 -5.16
CA CYS A 84 -2.30 -3.52 -5.22
C CYS A 84 -1.54 -4.68 -5.85
N ALA A 85 -0.86 -4.43 -6.97
CA ALA A 85 -0.12 -5.48 -7.69
C ALA A 85 1.04 -6.01 -6.83
N THR A 86 1.79 -5.13 -6.19
CA THR A 86 2.93 -5.54 -5.36
C THR A 86 2.46 -6.26 -4.09
N LEU A 87 1.39 -5.79 -3.45
CA LEU A 87 0.82 -6.48 -2.28
C LEU A 87 0.34 -7.89 -2.65
N LEU A 88 -0.37 -8.00 -3.77
CA LEU A 88 -0.85 -9.30 -4.23
C LEU A 88 0.34 -10.23 -4.51
N ALA A 89 1.37 -9.73 -5.19
CA ALA A 89 2.57 -10.51 -5.47
C ALA A 89 3.26 -10.98 -4.19
N LEU A 90 3.39 -10.09 -3.19
CA LEU A 90 4.02 -10.42 -1.91
C LEU A 90 3.24 -11.49 -1.17
N VAL A 91 1.93 -11.32 -1.07
CA VAL A 91 1.07 -12.27 -0.34
C VAL A 91 1.08 -13.64 -1.03
N VAL A 92 0.92 -13.68 -2.35
CA VAL A 92 0.93 -14.94 -3.11
C VAL A 92 2.28 -15.62 -2.99
N TRP A 93 3.38 -14.87 -3.15
CA TRP A 93 4.72 -15.43 -3.02
C TRP A 93 4.92 -16.07 -1.64
N ARG A 94 4.51 -15.37 -0.59
CA ARG A 94 4.64 -15.90 0.79
C ARG A 94 3.78 -17.15 1.00
N LEU A 95 2.60 -17.22 0.39
CA LEU A 95 1.73 -18.39 0.49
C LEU A 95 2.32 -19.59 -0.24
N VAL A 96 2.98 -19.36 -1.39
CA VAL A 96 3.63 -20.41 -2.17
C VAL A 96 4.96 -20.84 -1.53
N ASP A 97 5.70 -19.88 -1.00
CA ASP A 97 7.01 -20.11 -0.38
C ASP A 97 7.04 -19.48 1.01
N PRO A 98 6.62 -20.23 2.06
CA PRO A 98 6.60 -19.69 3.43
C PRO A 98 7.97 -19.27 3.96
N GLU A 99 9.05 -19.73 3.32
CA GLU A 99 10.43 -19.41 3.72
C GLU A 99 11.05 -18.31 2.86
N VAL A 100 10.24 -17.54 2.14
CA VAL A 100 10.73 -16.52 1.19
C VAL A 100 11.69 -15.52 1.86
N ALA A 101 11.43 -15.14 3.11
CA ALA A 101 12.25 -14.17 3.83
C ALA A 101 13.63 -14.70 4.20
N SER A 102 13.85 -16.01 4.11
CA SER A 102 15.16 -16.64 4.37
C SER A 102 15.71 -17.34 3.13
N SER A 103 15.02 -17.26 2.00
CA SER A 103 15.44 -17.87 0.73
C SER A 103 16.37 -16.94 -0.05
N ALA A 104 16.87 -17.45 -1.19
CA ALA A 104 17.66 -16.64 -2.11
C ALA A 104 16.88 -15.44 -2.68
N GLY A 105 15.56 -15.55 -2.75
CA GLY A 105 14.69 -14.48 -3.23
C GLY A 105 14.34 -13.41 -2.22
N ARG A 106 14.87 -13.48 -1.01
CA ARG A 106 14.50 -12.55 0.08
C ARG A 106 14.73 -11.08 -0.26
N TRP A 107 15.79 -10.78 -0.96
CA TRP A 107 16.09 -9.40 -1.33
C TRP A 107 15.10 -8.86 -2.36
N THR A 108 14.69 -9.68 -3.32
CA THR A 108 13.63 -9.33 -4.29
C THR A 108 12.32 -9.10 -3.55
N TYR A 109 11.99 -9.97 -2.61
CA TYR A 109 10.79 -9.81 -1.78
C TYR A 109 10.82 -8.48 -1.00
N LEU A 110 11.97 -8.15 -0.41
CA LEU A 110 12.13 -6.89 0.31
C LEU A 110 11.99 -5.68 -0.62
N VAL A 111 12.57 -5.74 -1.82
CA VAL A 111 12.48 -4.65 -2.80
C VAL A 111 11.02 -4.44 -3.22
N ILE A 112 10.27 -5.51 -3.46
CA ILE A 112 8.85 -5.40 -3.81
C ILE A 112 8.08 -4.74 -2.65
N CYS A 113 8.40 -5.09 -1.40
CA CYS A 113 7.80 -4.46 -0.23
C CYS A 113 8.13 -2.95 -0.18
N LEU A 114 9.37 -2.58 -0.47
CA LEU A 114 9.77 -1.17 -0.55
C LEU A 114 8.99 -0.43 -1.64
N VAL A 115 8.76 -1.07 -2.78
CA VAL A 115 7.96 -0.47 -3.86
C VAL A 115 6.52 -0.25 -3.40
N SER A 116 5.93 -1.20 -2.66
CA SER A 116 4.59 -1.03 -2.09
C SER A 116 4.53 0.18 -1.16
N VAL A 117 5.50 0.31 -0.26
CA VAL A 117 5.56 1.43 0.70
C VAL A 117 5.71 2.75 -0.06
N ALA A 118 6.59 2.80 -1.04
CA ALA A 118 6.80 4.00 -1.84
C ALA A 118 5.55 4.38 -2.63
N GLY A 119 4.86 3.38 -3.21
CA GLY A 119 3.61 3.61 -3.94
C GLY A 119 2.52 4.16 -3.04
N ALA A 120 2.36 3.59 -1.84
CA ALA A 120 1.38 4.06 -0.87
C ALA A 120 1.71 5.49 -0.42
N GLY A 121 2.99 5.78 -0.18
CA GLY A 121 3.44 7.12 0.19
C GLY A 121 3.16 8.14 -0.90
N LEU A 122 3.42 7.78 -2.15
CA LEU A 122 3.15 8.64 -3.29
C LEU A 122 1.64 8.89 -3.44
N ALA A 123 0.82 7.85 -3.36
CA ALA A 123 -0.62 8.00 -3.45
C ALA A 123 -1.16 8.89 -2.32
N GLY A 124 -0.66 8.72 -1.11
CA GLY A 124 -1.04 9.56 0.03
C GLY A 124 -0.60 11.01 -0.15
N HIS A 125 0.60 11.24 -0.66
CA HIS A 125 1.11 12.57 -0.94
C HIS A 125 0.25 13.27 -2.01
N MET A 126 -0.08 12.56 -3.08
CA MET A 126 -0.96 13.09 -4.13
C MET A 126 -2.36 13.39 -3.59
N GLY A 127 -2.88 12.53 -2.71
CA GLY A 127 -4.15 12.77 -2.04
C GLY A 127 -4.11 14.01 -1.16
N GLY A 128 -3.01 14.23 -0.45
CA GLY A 128 -2.80 15.42 0.34
C GLY A 128 -2.79 16.70 -0.51
N LYS A 129 -2.15 16.65 -1.66
CA LYS A 129 -2.17 17.77 -2.60
C LYS A 129 -3.59 18.08 -3.08
N LEU A 130 -4.40 17.07 -3.35
CA LEU A 130 -5.78 17.26 -3.77
C LEU A 130 -6.63 17.89 -2.66
N VAL A 131 -6.39 17.51 -1.40
CA VAL A 131 -7.16 18.03 -0.27
C VAL A 131 -6.70 19.43 0.15
N PHE A 132 -5.39 19.67 0.20
CA PHE A 132 -4.83 20.89 0.77
C PHE A 132 -4.29 21.85 -0.28
N GLY A 133 -3.73 21.37 -1.36
CA GLY A 133 -3.17 22.20 -2.42
C GLY A 133 -4.08 22.34 -3.62
N GLY A 134 -4.79 21.33 -3.95
CA GLY A 134 -5.93 21.27 -4.87
C GLY A 134 -5.77 21.76 -6.30
N ARG A 135 -4.64 22.28 -6.70
CA ARG A 135 -4.54 23.00 -7.97
C ARG A 135 -3.59 22.41 -9.00
N ASP A 136 -2.85 21.43 -8.65
CA ASP A 136 -1.82 20.88 -9.56
C ASP A 136 -2.31 19.67 -10.33
#